data_36f68f975137d559ca951576a76784a5
#
_entry.id   36f68f975137d559ca951576a76784a5
#
_cell.length_a   1.000
_cell.length_b   1.000
_cell.length_c   1.000
_cell.angle_alpha   90.00
_cell.angle_beta   90.00
_cell.angle_gamma   90.00
#
_symmetry.space_group_name_H-M   'P 1'
#
loop_
_entity.id
_entity.type
_entity.pdbx_description
1 polymer ?
#
loop_
_entity_poly.entity_id
_entity_poly.type
_entity_poly.pdbx_seq_one_letter_code
_entity_poly.pdbx_strand_id
1 'polypeptide(L)'
;MIFTIITVCILILPILLFLQHPKFGKAASGERLARMQRSPHYKNGRFENIHFTPDLTEGHSMGRVMYEFLFKKFPRTRPAVAIPSVKTDLHAFSQTDDVLVWFGHSSYYLQVNGKCFLIDPVFSGNASPVPGSNKAFSGSDIYTVADMPAIDYLLV
;
A
#
# COMPACT_ATOMS: atom_id res chain seq x y z
N MET A 1 -15.89 4.32 -38.43
CA MET A 1 -16.11 3.12 -37.59
C MET A 1 -14.79 2.35 -37.33
N ILE A 2 -14.06 1.88 -38.33
CA ILE A 2 -12.80 1.13 -38.16
C ILE A 2 -11.72 1.96 -37.43
N PHE A 3 -11.51 3.20 -37.84
CA PHE A 3 -10.55 4.10 -37.12
C PHE A 3 -10.89 4.31 -35.65
N THR A 4 -12.19 4.44 -35.33
CA THR A 4 -12.63 4.60 -33.93
C THR A 4 -12.33 3.34 -33.11
N ILE A 5 -12.57 2.15 -33.67
CA ILE A 5 -12.27 0.87 -33.00
C ILE A 5 -10.76 0.73 -32.79
N ILE A 6 -9.95 1.02 -33.81
CA ILE A 6 -8.48 0.96 -33.68
C ILE A 6 -7.98 1.92 -32.58
N THR A 7 -8.47 3.16 -32.56
CA THR A 7 -8.10 4.13 -31.53
C THR A 7 -8.47 3.64 -30.12
N VAL A 8 -9.68 3.10 -29.96
CA VAL A 8 -10.13 2.53 -28.68
C VAL A 8 -9.25 1.35 -28.27
N CYS A 9 -8.91 0.46 -29.18
CA CYS A 9 -8.02 -0.67 -28.90
C CYS A 9 -6.61 -0.21 -28.49
N ILE A 10 -6.05 0.78 -29.18
CA ILE A 10 -4.71 1.33 -28.84
C ILE A 10 -4.70 1.96 -27.45
N LEU A 11 -5.80 2.56 -27.02
CA LEU A 11 -5.89 3.19 -25.68
C LEU A 11 -6.17 2.18 -24.58
N ILE A 12 -7.04 1.21 -24.83
CA ILE A 12 -7.49 0.26 -23.79
C ILE A 12 -6.51 -0.90 -23.59
N LEU A 13 -5.95 -1.44 -24.68
CA LEU A 13 -5.10 -2.63 -24.61
C LEU A 13 -3.86 -2.44 -23.69
N PRO A 14 -3.10 -1.33 -23.76
CA PRO A 14 -2.00 -1.10 -22.83
C PRO A 14 -2.44 -1.04 -21.37
N ILE A 15 -3.61 -0.47 -21.09
CA ILE A 15 -4.17 -0.41 -19.74
C ILE A 15 -4.50 -1.83 -19.25
N LEU A 16 -5.16 -2.64 -20.06
CA LEU A 16 -5.48 -4.02 -19.70
C LEU A 16 -4.23 -4.86 -19.48
N LEU A 17 -3.21 -4.75 -20.33
CA LEU A 17 -1.93 -5.43 -20.19
C LEU A 17 -1.20 -4.97 -18.92
N PHE A 18 -1.20 -3.68 -18.63
CA PHE A 18 -0.63 -3.12 -17.41
C PHE A 18 -1.31 -3.69 -16.16
N LEU A 19 -2.65 -3.77 -16.15
CA LEU A 19 -3.41 -4.31 -15.02
C LEU A 19 -3.22 -5.83 -14.82
N GLN A 20 -2.74 -6.56 -15.84
CA GLN A 20 -2.39 -7.98 -15.73
C GLN A 20 -0.98 -8.22 -15.18
N HIS A 21 -0.20 -7.16 -14.96
CA HIS A 21 1.15 -7.30 -14.45
C HIS A 21 1.14 -7.93 -13.04
N PRO A 22 2.06 -8.88 -12.73
CA PRO A 22 2.11 -9.59 -11.44
C PRO A 22 2.11 -8.70 -10.19
N LYS A 23 2.59 -7.46 -10.29
CA LYS A 23 2.57 -6.49 -9.19
C LYS A 23 1.18 -6.15 -8.66
N PHE A 24 0.12 -6.39 -9.43
CA PHE A 24 -1.27 -6.20 -8.98
C PHE A 24 -1.84 -7.43 -8.27
N GLY A 25 -1.05 -8.50 -8.17
CA GLY A 25 -1.48 -9.76 -7.57
C GLY A 25 -2.48 -10.53 -8.44
N LYS A 26 -3.12 -11.51 -7.83
CA LYS A 26 -4.17 -12.32 -8.47
C LYS A 26 -5.34 -12.48 -7.51
N ALA A 27 -6.54 -12.51 -8.05
CA ALA A 27 -7.72 -12.87 -7.30
C ALA A 27 -7.56 -14.26 -6.64
N ALA A 28 -8.09 -14.41 -5.44
CA ALA A 28 -8.06 -15.69 -4.75
C ALA A 28 -8.87 -16.74 -5.51
N SER A 29 -8.35 -17.96 -5.59
CA SER A 29 -9.01 -19.10 -6.23
C SER A 29 -8.72 -20.39 -5.45
N GLY A 30 -9.43 -21.47 -5.76
CA GLY A 30 -9.23 -22.79 -5.16
C GLY A 30 -9.35 -22.76 -3.62
N GLU A 31 -8.47 -23.46 -2.92
CA GLU A 31 -8.47 -23.56 -1.46
C GLU A 31 -8.34 -22.22 -0.73
N ARG A 32 -7.57 -21.27 -1.31
CA ARG A 32 -7.44 -19.93 -0.74
C ARG A 32 -8.79 -19.21 -0.72
N LEU A 33 -9.55 -19.24 -1.82
CA LEU A 33 -10.88 -18.67 -1.88
C LEU A 33 -11.85 -19.40 -0.93
N ALA A 34 -11.82 -20.72 -0.91
CA ALA A 34 -12.65 -21.52 -0.01
C ALA A 34 -12.39 -21.21 1.48
N ARG A 35 -11.12 -20.92 1.84
CA ARG A 35 -10.77 -20.50 3.19
C ARG A 35 -11.29 -19.09 3.51
N MET A 36 -11.20 -18.16 2.55
CA MET A 36 -11.77 -16.80 2.71
C MET A 36 -13.28 -16.85 2.89
N GLN A 37 -13.99 -17.67 2.09
CA GLN A 37 -15.44 -17.82 2.14
C GLN A 37 -15.97 -18.42 3.45
N ARG A 38 -15.13 -19.10 4.22
CA ARG A 38 -15.48 -19.59 5.56
C ARG A 38 -15.49 -18.49 6.63
N SER A 39 -14.91 -17.33 6.34
CA SER A 39 -14.94 -16.20 7.26
C SER A 39 -16.32 -15.55 7.28
N PRO A 40 -16.91 -15.25 8.44
CA PRO A 40 -18.18 -14.53 8.55
C PRO A 40 -18.09 -13.08 8.04
N HIS A 41 -16.86 -12.58 7.85
CA HIS A 41 -16.58 -11.24 7.32
C HIS A 41 -16.44 -11.22 5.80
N TYR A 42 -16.39 -12.38 5.13
CA TYR A 42 -16.29 -12.46 3.68
C TYR A 42 -17.69 -12.49 3.06
N LYS A 43 -18.15 -11.36 2.53
CA LYS A 43 -19.48 -11.18 1.94
C LYS A 43 -19.34 -10.48 0.58
N ASN A 44 -20.20 -10.83 -0.37
CA ASN A 44 -20.23 -10.19 -1.70
C ASN A 44 -18.89 -10.17 -2.43
N GLY A 45 -18.04 -11.20 -2.22
CA GLY A 45 -16.74 -11.32 -2.87
C GLY A 45 -15.60 -10.50 -2.23
N ARG A 46 -15.83 -9.89 -1.08
CA ARG A 46 -14.85 -9.08 -0.34
C ARG A 46 -14.96 -9.27 1.17
N PHE A 47 -13.93 -8.89 1.91
CA PHE A 47 -14.02 -8.74 3.36
C PHE A 47 -14.74 -7.45 3.71
N GLU A 48 -15.65 -7.52 4.65
CA GLU A 48 -16.41 -6.38 5.16
C GLU A 48 -16.16 -6.22 6.67
N ASN A 49 -16.21 -4.99 7.14
CA ASN A 49 -16.10 -4.67 8.56
C ASN A 49 -17.28 -5.26 9.33
N ILE A 50 -17.07 -5.62 10.61
CA ILE A 50 -18.12 -6.10 11.52
C ILE A 50 -19.25 -5.05 11.61
N HIS A 51 -18.87 -3.81 11.81
CA HIS A 51 -19.76 -2.68 11.81
C HIS A 51 -19.69 -1.95 10.48
N PHE A 52 -20.83 -1.55 9.96
CA PHE A 52 -20.87 -0.76 8.73
C PHE A 52 -20.00 0.48 8.86
N THR A 53 -19.06 0.63 7.97
CA THR A 53 -18.15 1.78 7.87
C THR A 53 -18.28 2.33 6.46
N PRO A 54 -18.83 3.53 6.28
CA PRO A 54 -18.98 4.14 4.96
C PRO A 54 -17.60 4.45 4.37
N ASP A 55 -17.43 4.20 3.07
CA ASP A 55 -16.18 4.48 2.36
C ASP A 55 -15.91 6.00 2.24
N LEU A 56 -16.94 6.81 2.32
CA LEU A 56 -16.87 8.26 2.21
C LEU A 56 -17.64 8.94 3.34
N THR A 57 -17.18 10.10 3.75
CA THR A 57 -17.91 10.98 4.66
C THR A 57 -19.26 11.38 4.04
N GLU A 58 -20.28 11.52 4.86
CA GLU A 58 -21.61 11.95 4.44
C GLU A 58 -21.56 13.25 3.61
N GLY A 59 -22.34 13.32 2.56
CA GLY A 59 -22.35 14.44 1.61
C GLY A 59 -21.25 14.41 0.55
N HIS A 60 -20.36 13.40 0.54
CA HIS A 60 -19.33 13.24 -0.48
C HIS A 60 -19.68 12.08 -1.43
N SER A 61 -19.36 12.25 -2.70
CA SER A 61 -19.46 11.20 -3.71
C SER A 61 -18.08 10.84 -4.28
N MET A 62 -17.89 9.60 -4.67
CA MET A 62 -16.64 9.14 -5.27
C MET A 62 -16.25 9.97 -6.50
N GLY A 63 -17.23 10.37 -7.32
CA GLY A 63 -16.98 11.22 -8.49
C GLY A 63 -16.41 12.59 -8.11
N ARG A 64 -16.95 13.22 -7.05
CA ARG A 64 -16.43 14.49 -6.53
C ARG A 64 -15.03 14.34 -5.96
N VAL A 65 -14.79 13.30 -5.17
CA VAL A 65 -13.45 13.01 -4.61
C VAL A 65 -12.43 12.81 -5.74
N MET A 66 -12.79 12.05 -6.78
CA MET A 66 -11.91 11.81 -7.92
C MET A 66 -11.65 13.10 -8.70
N TYR A 67 -12.68 13.92 -8.94
CA TYR A 67 -12.51 15.22 -9.57
C TYR A 67 -11.57 16.13 -8.77
N GLU A 68 -11.77 16.23 -7.45
CA GLU A 68 -10.91 17.04 -6.58
C GLU A 68 -9.47 16.50 -6.56
N PHE A 69 -9.29 15.20 -6.50
CA PHE A 69 -7.97 14.56 -6.53
C PHE A 69 -7.19 14.87 -7.83
N LEU A 70 -7.87 14.85 -8.98
CA LEU A 70 -7.22 15.04 -10.28
C LEU A 70 -7.00 16.52 -10.62
N PHE A 71 -7.90 17.40 -10.24
CA PHE A 71 -7.94 18.77 -10.73
C PHE A 71 -7.76 19.86 -9.67
N LYS A 72 -7.98 19.54 -8.40
CA LYS A 72 -7.86 20.53 -7.32
C LYS A 72 -6.46 20.48 -6.71
N LYS A 73 -5.81 21.65 -6.66
CA LYS A 73 -4.52 21.81 -5.98
C LYS A 73 -4.76 22.21 -4.54
N PHE A 74 -4.22 21.47 -3.62
CA PHE A 74 -4.25 21.77 -2.19
C PHE A 74 -2.87 22.34 -1.77
N PRO A 75 -2.85 23.43 -0.97
CA PRO A 75 -1.60 23.95 -0.44
C PRO A 75 -1.02 22.98 0.61
N ARG A 76 0.30 23.00 0.75
CA ARG A 76 1.02 22.25 1.80
C ARG A 76 0.79 20.71 1.77
N THR A 77 0.60 20.14 0.61
CA THR A 77 0.45 18.68 0.46
C THR A 77 1.78 17.93 0.55
N ARG A 78 2.90 18.65 0.51
CA ARG A 78 4.24 18.08 0.63
C ARG A 78 5.12 18.95 1.53
N PRO A 79 6.03 18.33 2.33
CA PRO A 79 7.04 19.07 3.07
C PRO A 79 7.90 19.92 2.11
N ALA A 80 8.23 21.14 2.53
CA ALA A 80 9.10 22.03 1.77
C ALA A 80 10.59 21.63 1.86
N VAL A 81 10.95 20.88 2.92
CA VAL A 81 12.30 20.39 3.19
C VAL A 81 12.24 18.88 3.45
N ALA A 82 13.38 18.21 3.36
CA ALA A 82 13.47 16.81 3.72
C ALA A 82 13.05 16.61 5.18
N ILE A 83 12.29 15.54 5.43
CA ILE A 83 11.88 15.16 6.81
C ILE A 83 13.15 14.74 7.56
N PRO A 84 13.44 15.33 8.72
CA PRO A 84 14.56 14.88 9.54
C PRO A 84 14.28 13.45 10.02
N SER A 85 15.22 12.55 9.76
CA SER A 85 15.09 11.14 10.11
C SER A 85 16.38 10.63 10.69
N VAL A 86 16.27 9.69 11.63
CA VAL A 86 17.41 9.01 12.25
C VAL A 86 17.35 7.56 11.81
N LYS A 87 18.42 7.08 11.17
CA LYS A 87 18.56 5.66 10.83
C LYS A 87 19.18 4.92 12.00
N THR A 88 18.44 3.95 12.54
CA THR A 88 18.90 3.08 13.61
C THR A 88 19.33 1.73 13.03
N ASP A 89 20.38 1.13 13.57
CA ASP A 89 20.78 -0.23 13.23
C ASP A 89 19.80 -1.23 13.88
N LEU A 90 18.96 -1.86 13.05
CA LEU A 90 17.95 -2.80 13.55
C LEU A 90 18.56 -4.13 14.03
N HIS A 91 19.79 -4.46 13.60
CA HIS A 91 20.51 -5.64 14.06
C HIS A 91 21.12 -5.46 15.47
N ALA A 92 21.21 -4.22 15.95
CA ALA A 92 21.79 -3.92 17.25
C ALA A 92 20.80 -4.14 18.42
N PHE A 93 19.51 -4.33 18.15
CA PHE A 93 18.53 -4.58 19.19
C PHE A 93 18.67 -5.98 19.80
N SER A 94 18.59 -6.04 21.14
CA SER A 94 18.52 -7.30 21.87
C SER A 94 17.14 -7.96 21.66
N GLN A 95 17.08 -9.28 21.74
CA GLN A 95 15.79 -10.01 21.68
C GLN A 95 14.82 -9.64 22.82
N THR A 96 15.32 -9.03 23.89
CA THR A 96 14.51 -8.57 25.02
C THR A 96 13.99 -7.15 24.85
N ASP A 97 14.42 -6.45 23.80
CA ASP A 97 13.98 -5.08 23.55
C ASP A 97 12.61 -5.10 22.84
N ASP A 98 11.68 -4.32 23.35
CA ASP A 98 10.41 -4.04 22.68
C ASP A 98 10.55 -2.70 21.97
N VAL A 99 10.56 -2.73 20.62
CA VAL A 99 10.82 -1.53 19.80
C VAL A 99 9.87 -1.43 18.64
N LEU A 100 9.56 -0.19 18.25
CA LEU A 100 8.86 0.13 17.02
C LEU A 100 9.68 1.16 16.25
N VAL A 101 10.00 0.82 14.99
CA VAL A 101 10.72 1.73 14.08
C VAL A 101 9.85 1.99 12.86
N TRP A 102 9.41 3.23 12.70
CA TRP A 102 8.59 3.65 11.58
C TRP A 102 9.45 3.97 10.35
N PHE A 103 9.08 3.38 9.21
CA PHE A 103 9.80 3.52 7.94
C PHE A 103 9.19 4.54 6.97
N GLY A 104 8.11 5.17 7.37
CA GLY A 104 7.31 6.04 6.52
C GLY A 104 6.04 5.36 6.01
N HIS A 105 5.06 6.13 5.53
CA HIS A 105 3.74 5.67 5.12
C HIS A 105 3.10 4.81 6.22
N SER A 106 2.65 3.59 5.90
CA SER A 106 2.14 2.57 6.82
C SER A 106 3.21 1.53 7.22
N SER A 107 4.45 1.68 6.75
CA SER A 107 5.52 0.70 6.93
C SER A 107 6.22 0.86 8.26
N TYR A 108 6.38 -0.22 9.01
CA TYR A 108 7.17 -0.22 10.23
C TYR A 108 7.71 -1.61 10.60
N TYR A 109 8.79 -1.59 11.36
CA TYR A 109 9.34 -2.73 12.05
C TYR A 109 8.86 -2.71 13.51
N LEU A 110 8.40 -3.83 13.99
CA LEU A 110 8.00 -4.04 15.36
C LEU A 110 8.72 -5.26 15.92
N GLN A 111 9.43 -5.10 17.03
CA GLN A 111 9.95 -6.20 17.81
C GLN A 111 9.25 -6.21 19.17
N VAL A 112 8.67 -7.35 19.53
CA VAL A 112 7.99 -7.53 20.81
C VAL A 112 8.12 -8.98 21.28
N ASN A 113 8.48 -9.18 22.54
CA ASN A 113 8.71 -10.51 23.12
C ASN A 113 9.64 -11.40 22.28
N GLY A 114 10.72 -10.84 21.74
CA GLY A 114 11.70 -11.53 20.92
C GLY A 114 11.20 -11.94 19.53
N LYS A 115 10.04 -11.42 19.07
CA LYS A 115 9.50 -11.66 17.74
C LYS A 115 9.56 -10.41 16.89
N CYS A 116 10.03 -10.58 15.64
CA CYS A 116 10.22 -9.51 14.68
C CYS A 116 9.13 -9.52 13.62
N PHE A 117 8.40 -8.43 13.56
CA PHE A 117 7.33 -8.21 12.59
C PHE A 117 7.73 -7.11 11.61
N LEU A 118 7.48 -7.34 10.35
CA LEU A 118 7.58 -6.32 9.32
C LEU A 118 6.18 -6.06 8.74
N ILE A 119 5.70 -4.85 8.87
CA ILE A 119 4.33 -4.50 8.55
C ILE A 119 4.31 -3.54 7.36
N ASP A 120 3.52 -3.93 6.34
CA ASP A 120 3.27 -3.19 5.09
C ASP A 120 4.55 -2.55 4.50
N PRO A 121 5.63 -3.32 4.23
CA PRO A 121 6.91 -2.75 3.86
C PRO A 121 6.88 -2.14 2.46
N VAL A 122 7.22 -0.86 2.37
CA VAL A 122 7.38 -0.13 1.12
C VAL A 122 8.84 0.32 0.97
N PHE A 123 9.67 -0.52 0.35
CA PHE A 123 11.10 -0.21 0.12
C PHE A 123 11.40 0.28 -1.30
N SER A 124 10.38 0.43 -2.13
CA SER A 124 10.53 0.90 -3.52
C SER A 124 10.54 2.43 -3.66
N GLY A 125 10.36 3.18 -2.55
CA GLY A 125 10.17 4.62 -2.56
C GLY A 125 8.83 5.08 -3.15
N ASN A 126 7.93 4.12 -3.47
CA ASN A 126 6.62 4.39 -4.06
C ASN A 126 5.59 3.37 -3.54
N ALA A 127 4.63 3.82 -2.76
CA ALA A 127 3.61 2.96 -2.14
C ALA A 127 2.49 2.52 -3.10
N SER A 128 2.52 2.99 -4.35
CA SER A 128 1.54 2.63 -5.37
C SER A 128 2.18 1.78 -6.47
N PRO A 129 1.46 0.81 -7.07
CA PRO A 129 1.92 0.10 -8.24
C PRO A 129 2.03 1.00 -9.49
N VAL A 130 1.42 2.20 -9.46
CA VAL A 130 1.54 3.19 -10.52
C VAL A 130 2.77 4.06 -10.27
N PRO A 131 3.78 4.05 -11.16
CA PRO A 131 5.02 4.79 -10.95
C PRO A 131 4.78 6.29 -10.69
N GLY A 132 5.37 6.79 -9.62
CA GLY A 132 5.34 8.21 -9.27
C GLY A 132 4.04 8.75 -8.69
N SER A 133 2.99 7.93 -8.54
CA SER A 133 1.70 8.39 -8.03
C SER A 133 1.67 8.56 -6.50
N ASN A 134 2.46 7.79 -5.76
CA ASN A 134 2.54 7.87 -4.29
C ASN A 134 3.99 7.71 -3.82
N LYS A 135 4.81 8.70 -4.14
CA LYS A 135 6.23 8.73 -3.76
C LYS A 135 6.41 9.08 -2.30
N ALA A 136 7.36 8.43 -1.66
CA ALA A 136 7.84 8.81 -0.35
C ALA A 136 8.30 10.28 -0.32
N PHE A 137 8.11 10.95 0.80
CA PHE A 137 8.69 12.26 1.02
C PHE A 137 10.20 12.15 1.22
N SER A 138 10.94 13.15 0.75
CA SER A 138 12.38 13.19 0.95
C SER A 138 12.74 13.03 2.43
N GLY A 139 13.60 12.07 2.74
CA GLY A 139 14.06 11.75 4.09
C GLY A 139 13.20 10.71 4.83
N SER A 140 12.03 10.29 4.32
CA SER A 140 11.20 9.29 5.01
C SER A 140 11.47 7.83 4.58
N ASP A 141 12.19 7.61 3.48
CA ASP A 141 12.50 6.30 2.89
C ASP A 141 13.98 5.92 3.06
N ILE A 142 14.48 6.03 4.28
CA ILE A 142 15.92 5.82 4.58
C ILE A 142 16.30 4.36 4.82
N TYR A 143 15.32 3.46 4.97
CA TYR A 143 15.54 2.03 5.16
C TYR A 143 15.37 1.26 3.86
N THR A 144 16.10 0.16 3.74
CA THR A 144 16.06 -0.77 2.62
C THR A 144 15.90 -2.20 3.12
N VAL A 145 15.67 -3.15 2.23
CA VAL A 145 15.61 -4.59 2.58
C VAL A 145 16.90 -5.06 3.26
N ALA A 146 18.06 -4.49 2.88
CA ALA A 146 19.35 -4.87 3.45
C ALA A 146 19.53 -4.46 4.92
N ASP A 147 18.71 -3.53 5.40
CA ASP A 147 18.74 -3.08 6.80
C ASP A 147 17.90 -3.98 7.73
N MET A 148 17.15 -4.95 7.16
CA MET A 148 16.22 -5.78 7.94
C MET A 148 16.94 -6.95 8.60
N PRO A 149 16.73 -7.18 9.91
CA PRO A 149 17.13 -8.42 10.57
C PRO A 149 16.27 -9.60 10.11
N ALA A 150 16.47 -10.77 10.69
CA ALA A 150 15.59 -11.91 10.47
C ALA A 150 14.15 -11.57 10.91
N ILE A 151 13.18 -11.72 10.00
CA ILE A 151 11.78 -11.39 10.23
C ILE A 151 10.99 -12.67 10.49
N ASP A 152 10.29 -12.76 11.64
CA ASP A 152 9.40 -13.87 11.97
C ASP A 152 8.06 -13.76 11.22
N TYR A 153 7.51 -12.55 11.08
CA TYR A 153 6.18 -12.32 10.50
C TYR A 153 6.20 -11.12 9.54
N LEU A 154 5.69 -11.35 8.35
CA LEU A 154 5.42 -10.32 7.36
C LEU A 154 3.90 -10.11 7.25
N LEU A 155 3.43 -8.90 7.54
CA LEU A 155 2.03 -8.49 7.44
C LEU A 155 1.89 -7.50 6.27
N VAL A 156 0.98 -7.82 5.33
CA VAL A 156 0.73 -7.05 4.10
C VAL A 156 -0.78 -6.87 3.91
#